data_d664f92beff57a82fc698abc7fc8b8d0
#
_entry.id   d664f92beff57a82fc698abc7fc8b8d0
#
_cell.length_a   1.000
_cell.length_b   1.000
_cell.length_c   1.000
_cell.angle_alpha   90.00
_cell.angle_beta   90.00
_cell.angle_gamma   90.00
#
_symmetry.space_group_name_H-M   'P 1'
#
loop_
_entity.id
_entity.type
_entity.pdbx_description
1 polymer ?
#
loop_
_entity_poly.entity_id
_entity_poly.type
_entity_poly.pdbx_seq_one_letter_code
_entity_poly.pdbx_strand_id
1 'polypeptide(L)'
;KDKQNLSNLNIDINFTNERLASLTELVKTTAAKKKTNSDKDQDVFYWSEGSISVGKIGDSSISSSRKIDTNAITFGSDRFTKNNGIRGLAFRFGKNNVDVGNAGSNLDTDTYNITYYDTSPIKDDTKFLDKIFGIGKLSSDLLTVLDGKKLTAKRNGRQMYGTFRIKDEIKKDNLIMIPYGRLDVGHTILGSYVESGQGAIEAEKQHVRTKKIRAGLSAIEDLSNDKYTFKRHGKLEYVADIDRSSNFKYTYVGDRSATLNDTLHSEAIHNINGEIGIDIVLPDSFSI
;
A
#
# COMPACT_ATOMS: atom_id res chain seq x y z
N LYS A 1 -23.74 18.92 -5.48
CA LYS A 1 -24.01 17.97 -4.36
C LYS A 1 -22.82 17.07 -4.28
N ASP A 2 -21.86 17.44 -3.46
CA ASP A 2 -20.59 16.69 -3.32
C ASP A 2 -20.87 15.40 -2.55
N LYS A 3 -21.03 14.31 -3.28
CA LYS A 3 -20.98 12.98 -2.70
C LYS A 3 -19.54 12.78 -2.20
N GLN A 4 -19.32 12.96 -0.93
CA GLN A 4 -18.03 12.69 -0.33
C GLN A 4 -17.77 11.18 -0.35
N ASN A 5 -16.92 10.78 -1.25
CA ASN A 5 -16.58 9.39 -1.48
C ASN A 5 -15.62 8.87 -0.43
N LEU A 6 -16.07 7.97 0.42
CA LEU A 6 -15.24 7.11 1.26
C LEU A 6 -14.34 6.14 0.47
N SER A 7 -14.26 6.28 -0.86
CA SER A 7 -13.32 5.55 -1.72
C SER A 7 -11.85 5.79 -1.36
N ASN A 8 -11.58 6.80 -0.53
CA ASN A 8 -10.24 7.16 -0.06
C ASN A 8 -9.56 6.08 0.78
N LEU A 9 -10.32 5.23 1.47
CA LEU A 9 -9.79 4.10 2.25
C LEU A 9 -9.15 3.00 1.38
N ASN A 10 -9.51 2.92 0.10
CA ASN A 10 -8.87 2.00 -0.85
C ASN A 10 -7.42 2.36 -1.16
N ILE A 11 -7.03 3.63 -1.00
CA ILE A 11 -5.69 4.11 -1.36
C ILE A 11 -4.64 3.54 -0.40
N ASP A 12 -4.96 3.47 0.89
CA ASP A 12 -4.01 3.00 1.90
C ASP A 12 -3.70 1.50 1.79
N ILE A 13 -4.70 0.67 1.47
CA ILE A 13 -4.51 -0.77 1.26
C ILE A 13 -3.60 -1.03 0.07
N ASN A 14 -3.80 -0.30 -1.04
CA ASN A 14 -2.97 -0.41 -2.22
C ASN A 14 -1.53 0.01 -1.95
N PHE A 15 -1.34 1.11 -1.25
CA PHE A 15 -0.02 1.63 -0.91
C PHE A 15 0.78 0.65 -0.03
N THR A 16 0.15 0.05 0.98
CA THR A 16 0.79 -0.95 1.85
C THR A 16 1.25 -2.17 1.05
N ASN A 17 0.41 -2.70 0.15
CA ASN A 17 0.76 -3.84 -0.70
C ASN A 17 1.90 -3.51 -1.68
N GLU A 18 1.90 -2.32 -2.27
CA GLU A 18 2.94 -1.87 -3.20
C GLU A 18 4.29 -1.74 -2.49
N ARG A 19 4.31 -1.12 -1.32
CA ARG A 19 5.53 -0.93 -0.54
C ARG A 19 6.12 -2.27 -0.08
N LEU A 20 5.31 -3.17 0.44
CA LEU A 20 5.80 -4.48 0.88
C LEU A 20 6.33 -5.34 -0.28
N ALA A 21 5.77 -5.21 -1.48
CA ALA A 21 6.31 -5.88 -2.66
C ALA A 21 7.66 -5.29 -3.10
N SER A 22 7.89 -3.98 -2.98
CA SER A 22 9.19 -3.36 -3.25
C SER A 22 10.23 -3.63 -2.16
N LEU A 23 9.81 -3.76 -0.89
CA LEU A 23 10.69 -4.12 0.21
C LEU A 23 11.34 -5.50 0.03
N THR A 24 10.65 -6.48 -0.53
CA THR A 24 11.26 -7.80 -0.81
C THR A 24 12.43 -7.71 -1.78
N GLU A 25 12.46 -6.75 -2.69
CA GLU A 25 13.59 -6.51 -3.62
C GLU A 25 14.77 -5.84 -2.90
N LEU A 26 14.49 -4.83 -2.08
CA LEU A 26 15.52 -4.11 -1.32
C LEU A 26 16.21 -5.03 -0.30
N VAL A 27 15.42 -5.81 0.44
CA VAL A 27 15.90 -6.77 1.44
C VAL A 27 16.79 -7.84 0.81
N LYS A 28 16.41 -8.39 -0.35
CA LYS A 28 17.25 -9.36 -1.08
C LYS A 28 18.64 -8.82 -1.37
N THR A 29 18.75 -7.59 -1.83
CA THR A 29 20.04 -6.98 -2.17
C THR A 29 20.89 -6.68 -0.95
N THR A 30 20.30 -6.26 0.16
CA THR A 30 20.99 -5.99 1.43
C THR A 30 21.43 -7.29 2.11
N ALA A 31 20.56 -8.29 2.15
CA ALA A 31 20.84 -9.58 2.76
C ALA A 31 21.85 -10.41 1.94
N ALA A 32 21.86 -10.32 0.60
CA ALA A 32 22.86 -10.98 -0.24
C ALA A 32 24.28 -10.50 0.04
N LYS A 33 24.48 -9.22 0.37
CA LYS A 33 25.81 -8.69 0.77
C LYS A 33 26.27 -9.22 2.14
N LYS A 34 25.36 -9.48 3.08
CA LYS A 34 25.72 -10.06 4.40
C LYS A 34 26.04 -11.55 4.32
N LYS A 35 25.44 -12.29 3.38
CA LYS A 35 25.70 -13.74 3.21
C LYS A 35 27.13 -14.06 2.79
N THR A 36 27.82 -13.15 2.09
CA THR A 36 29.21 -13.33 1.70
C THR A 36 30.20 -13.30 2.87
N ASN A 37 29.76 -12.84 4.05
CA ASN A 37 30.61 -12.68 5.25
C ASN A 37 30.26 -13.60 6.41
N SER A 38 29.29 -14.50 6.27
CA SER A 38 28.84 -15.40 7.37
C SER A 38 28.46 -16.78 6.85
N ASP A 39 29.21 -17.80 7.30
CA ASP A 39 29.04 -19.22 6.97
C ASP A 39 27.91 -19.90 7.79
N LYS A 40 26.98 -19.15 8.36
CA LYS A 40 25.92 -19.69 9.24
C LYS A 40 24.53 -19.69 8.58
N ASP A 41 24.02 -20.85 8.41
CA ASP A 41 22.82 -21.27 7.68
C ASP A 41 21.47 -20.86 8.33
N GLN A 42 21.38 -19.87 9.23
CA GLN A 42 20.15 -19.47 9.92
C GLN A 42 20.13 -18.04 10.50
N ASP A 43 20.87 -17.10 9.95
CA ASP A 43 20.85 -15.75 10.50
C ASP A 43 19.50 -15.06 10.21
N VAL A 44 18.85 -14.57 11.27
CA VAL A 44 17.71 -13.67 11.19
C VAL A 44 18.24 -12.26 11.03
N PHE A 45 17.77 -11.56 10.02
CA PHE A 45 18.09 -10.17 9.76
C PHE A 45 16.94 -9.28 10.22
N TYR A 46 17.26 -8.22 10.95
CA TYR A 46 16.28 -7.21 11.35
C TYR A 46 16.49 -5.95 10.52
N TRP A 47 15.41 -5.31 10.15
CA TRP A 47 15.43 -4.08 9.37
C TRP A 47 14.31 -3.14 9.79
N SER A 48 14.47 -1.87 9.48
CA SER A 48 13.44 -0.85 9.63
C SER A 48 13.42 0.07 8.42
N GLU A 49 12.26 0.59 8.07
CA GLU A 49 12.06 1.52 6.97
C GLU A 49 11.12 2.63 7.41
N GLY A 50 11.49 3.88 7.14
CA GLY A 50 10.61 5.03 7.16
C GLY A 50 10.12 5.35 5.75
N SER A 51 8.86 5.77 5.60
CA SER A 51 8.34 6.22 4.31
C SER A 51 7.48 7.45 4.44
N ILE A 52 7.66 8.38 3.51
CA ILE A 52 6.85 9.58 3.35
C ILE A 52 6.35 9.58 1.91
N SER A 53 5.05 9.81 1.72
CA SER A 53 4.46 9.91 0.39
C SER A 53 3.48 11.08 0.35
N VAL A 54 3.52 11.82 -0.73
CA VAL A 54 2.61 12.92 -1.03
C VAL A 54 1.95 12.64 -2.37
N GLY A 55 0.62 12.69 -2.41
CA GLY A 55 -0.16 12.47 -3.61
C GLY A 55 -1.19 13.56 -3.83
N LYS A 56 -1.57 13.76 -5.08
CA LYS A 56 -2.69 14.63 -5.46
C LYS A 56 -3.54 13.94 -6.52
N ILE A 57 -4.84 13.93 -6.30
CA ILE A 57 -5.84 13.48 -7.27
C ILE A 57 -6.67 14.69 -7.64
N GLY A 58 -6.83 14.93 -8.93
CA GLY A 58 -7.63 16.06 -9.45
C GLY A 58 -9.13 15.84 -9.24
N ASP A 59 -9.91 16.89 -9.49
CA ASP A 59 -11.37 16.82 -9.55
C ASP A 59 -11.82 15.95 -10.73
N SER A 60 -12.93 15.25 -10.52
CA SER A 60 -13.66 14.55 -11.59
C SER A 60 -15.13 14.91 -11.56
N SER A 61 -15.91 14.39 -12.52
CA SER A 61 -17.36 14.59 -12.57
C SER A 61 -18.12 14.00 -11.38
N ILE A 62 -17.46 13.08 -10.64
CA ILE A 62 -18.09 12.32 -9.55
C ILE A 62 -17.38 12.46 -8.21
N SER A 63 -16.20 13.09 -8.17
CA SER A 63 -15.41 13.24 -6.94
C SER A 63 -14.63 14.55 -6.90
N SER A 64 -14.51 15.12 -5.70
CA SER A 64 -13.67 16.29 -5.43
C SER A 64 -12.18 15.90 -5.42
N SER A 65 -11.32 16.91 -5.67
CA SER A 65 -9.87 16.75 -5.57
C SER A 65 -9.43 16.27 -4.18
N ARG A 66 -8.29 15.61 -4.12
CA ARG A 66 -7.74 15.08 -2.88
C ARG A 66 -6.24 15.35 -2.82
N LYS A 67 -5.80 15.77 -1.66
CA LYS A 67 -4.38 15.79 -1.30
C LYS A 67 -4.16 14.71 -0.26
N ILE A 68 -3.16 13.88 -0.46
CA ILE A 68 -2.89 12.70 0.36
C ILE A 68 -1.47 12.81 0.88
N ASP A 69 -1.32 12.83 2.19
CA ASP A 69 -0.02 12.79 2.87
C ASP A 69 0.05 11.51 3.70
N THR A 70 1.02 10.65 3.42
CA THR A 70 1.22 9.38 4.14
C THR A 70 2.59 9.33 4.77
N ASN A 71 2.63 9.03 6.06
CA ASN A 71 3.85 8.76 6.81
C ASN A 71 3.76 7.36 7.41
N ALA A 72 4.83 6.59 7.33
CA ALA A 72 4.83 5.27 7.95
C ALA A 72 6.22 4.84 8.39
N ILE A 73 6.24 3.91 9.36
CA ILE A 73 7.42 3.17 9.78
C ILE A 73 7.11 1.69 9.74
N THR A 74 8.06 0.91 9.23
CA THR A 74 7.95 -0.55 9.15
C THR A 74 9.16 -1.17 9.82
N PHE A 75 8.93 -2.19 10.61
CA PHE A 75 9.97 -3.03 11.20
C PHE A 75 9.78 -4.45 10.69
N GLY A 76 10.85 -5.13 10.35
CA GLY A 76 10.77 -6.48 9.84
C GLY A 76 11.92 -7.36 10.28
N SER A 77 11.70 -8.65 10.14
CA SER A 77 12.71 -9.67 10.33
C SER A 77 12.64 -10.69 9.20
N ASP A 78 13.80 -11.01 8.65
CA ASP A 78 13.96 -11.91 7.53
C ASP A 78 14.92 -13.04 7.84
N ARG A 79 14.72 -14.14 7.14
CA ARG A 79 15.70 -15.22 7.07
C ARG A 79 15.78 -15.78 5.65
N PHE A 80 16.97 -16.17 5.26
CA PHE A 80 17.14 -16.97 4.04
C PHE A 80 16.56 -18.38 4.22
N THR A 81 15.99 -18.89 3.15
CA THR A 81 15.57 -20.28 3.07
C THR A 81 16.69 -21.11 2.42
N LYS A 82 16.68 -22.43 2.65
CA LYS A 82 17.66 -23.36 2.05
C LYS A 82 17.69 -23.28 0.51
N ASN A 83 16.59 -22.88 -0.10
CA ASN A 83 16.42 -22.79 -1.56
C ASN A 83 16.68 -21.39 -2.11
N ASN A 84 17.57 -20.60 -1.51
CA ASN A 84 17.87 -19.22 -1.93
C ASN A 84 16.66 -18.27 -1.97
N GLY A 85 15.59 -18.58 -1.25
CA GLY A 85 14.47 -17.69 -1.03
C GLY A 85 14.66 -16.84 0.24
N ILE A 86 13.73 -15.92 0.46
CA ILE A 86 13.65 -15.10 1.67
C ILE A 86 12.24 -15.19 2.20
N ARG A 87 12.09 -15.32 3.51
CA ARG A 87 10.80 -15.19 4.20
C ARG A 87 10.93 -14.31 5.42
N GLY A 88 9.87 -13.59 5.74
CA GLY A 88 9.91 -12.69 6.88
C GLY A 88 8.54 -12.30 7.39
N LEU A 89 8.61 -11.55 8.48
CA LEU A 89 7.48 -10.87 9.09
C LEU A 89 7.77 -9.39 9.16
N ALA A 90 6.79 -8.55 8.85
CA ALA A 90 6.87 -7.11 8.98
C ALA A 90 5.69 -6.59 9.80
N PHE A 91 5.97 -5.60 10.62
CA PHE A 91 5.00 -4.78 11.31
C PHE A 91 5.09 -3.35 10.79
N ARG A 92 3.97 -2.82 10.29
CA ARG A 92 3.88 -1.46 9.75
C ARG A 92 2.90 -0.63 10.55
N PHE A 93 3.35 0.54 10.91
CA PHE A 93 2.56 1.63 11.46
C PHE A 93 2.50 2.76 10.44
N GLY A 94 1.30 3.19 10.06
CA GLY A 94 1.11 4.26 9.08
C GLY A 94 0.09 5.28 9.53
N LYS A 95 0.30 6.52 9.13
CA LYS A 95 -0.64 7.62 9.28
C LYS A 95 -0.90 8.25 7.91
N ASN A 96 -2.18 8.34 7.54
CA ASN A 96 -2.63 8.98 6.31
C ASN A 96 -3.49 10.18 6.66
N ASN A 97 -3.22 11.28 6.01
CA ASN A 97 -4.05 12.47 6.04
C ASN A 97 -4.55 12.72 4.61
N VAL A 98 -5.85 12.87 4.45
CA VAL A 98 -6.49 13.10 3.15
C VAL A 98 -7.37 14.34 3.24
N ASP A 99 -6.91 15.44 2.66
CA ASP A 99 -7.73 16.63 2.45
C ASP A 99 -8.65 16.43 1.24
N VAL A 100 -9.93 16.71 1.38
CA VAL A 100 -10.95 16.51 0.32
C VAL A 100 -11.57 17.83 -0.08
N GLY A 101 -11.44 18.18 -1.36
CA GLY A 101 -11.95 19.42 -1.94
C GLY A 101 -11.33 20.67 -1.30
N ASN A 102 -12.02 21.78 -1.42
CA ASN A 102 -11.56 23.08 -0.90
C ASN A 102 -12.37 23.55 0.32
N ALA A 103 -13.36 22.78 0.77
CA ALA A 103 -14.23 23.16 1.88
C ALA A 103 -13.64 22.85 3.27
N GLY A 104 -12.48 22.17 3.34
CA GLY A 104 -11.81 21.80 4.56
C GLY A 104 -12.27 20.45 5.15
N SER A 105 -12.87 19.58 4.32
CA SER A 105 -13.14 18.20 4.69
C SER A 105 -11.83 17.41 4.73
N ASN A 106 -11.72 16.50 5.72
CA ASN A 106 -10.49 15.76 5.98
C ASN A 106 -10.79 14.34 6.49
N LEU A 107 -9.89 13.41 6.17
CA LEU A 107 -9.89 12.04 6.67
C LEU A 107 -8.48 11.70 7.18
N ASP A 108 -8.33 11.61 8.48
CA ASP A 108 -7.12 11.13 9.14
C ASP A 108 -7.26 9.64 9.47
N THR A 109 -6.30 8.82 9.08
CA THR A 109 -6.35 7.37 9.32
C THR A 109 -5.03 6.86 9.85
N ASP A 110 -5.07 6.23 11.02
CA ASP A 110 -3.98 5.43 11.57
C ASP A 110 -4.14 3.98 11.16
N THR A 111 -3.06 3.34 10.72
CA THR A 111 -3.05 1.94 10.27
C THR A 111 -1.99 1.12 10.98
N TYR A 112 -2.33 -0.12 11.31
CA TYR A 112 -1.48 -1.09 11.99
C TYR A 112 -1.57 -2.40 11.23
N ASN A 113 -0.47 -2.86 10.65
CA ASN A 113 -0.45 -4.06 9.80
C ASN A 113 0.62 -5.04 10.28
N ILE A 114 0.27 -6.32 10.26
CA ILE A 114 1.20 -7.44 10.37
C ILE A 114 1.19 -8.16 9.03
N THR A 115 2.36 -8.37 8.46
CA THR A 115 2.54 -8.96 7.14
C THR A 115 3.55 -10.08 7.19
N TYR A 116 3.17 -11.24 6.66
CA TYR A 116 4.08 -12.32 6.29
C TYR A 116 4.41 -12.20 4.81
N TYR A 117 5.66 -12.43 4.45
CA TYR A 117 6.11 -12.50 3.06
C TYR A 117 7.11 -13.62 2.85
N ASP A 118 7.06 -14.18 1.65
CA ASP A 118 7.93 -15.27 1.19
C ASP A 118 8.25 -15.03 -0.28
N THR A 119 9.54 -15.02 -0.61
CA THR A 119 10.05 -15.02 -1.96
C THR A 119 10.77 -16.33 -2.19
N SER A 120 10.26 -17.17 -3.07
CA SER A 120 10.78 -18.50 -3.33
C SER A 120 11.14 -18.66 -4.81
N PRO A 121 12.30 -19.26 -5.16
CA PRO A 121 12.59 -19.62 -6.56
C PRO A 121 11.58 -20.66 -7.04
N ILE A 122 11.14 -20.56 -8.30
CA ILE A 122 10.16 -21.47 -8.91
C ILE A 122 10.88 -22.63 -9.62
N LYS A 123 11.80 -22.31 -10.50
CA LYS A 123 12.46 -23.31 -11.35
C LYS A 123 13.96 -23.07 -11.46
N ASP A 124 14.34 -21.85 -11.78
CA ASP A 124 15.73 -21.43 -11.97
C ASP A 124 16.07 -20.38 -10.93
N ASP A 125 17.34 -20.06 -10.76
CA ASP A 125 17.79 -19.01 -9.85
C ASP A 125 17.38 -17.58 -10.30
N THR A 126 16.69 -17.45 -11.42
CA THR A 126 16.20 -16.17 -11.96
C THR A 126 14.71 -15.95 -11.72
N LYS A 127 13.91 -17.01 -11.63
CA LYS A 127 12.44 -16.93 -11.53
C LYS A 127 11.96 -17.14 -10.11
N PHE A 128 11.15 -16.22 -9.63
CA PHE A 128 10.67 -16.22 -8.25
C PHE A 128 9.16 -16.05 -8.17
N LEU A 129 8.60 -16.66 -7.13
CA LEU A 129 7.23 -16.41 -6.67
C LEU A 129 7.28 -15.66 -5.35
N ASP A 130 6.76 -14.44 -5.34
CA ASP A 130 6.54 -13.67 -4.13
C ASP A 130 5.11 -13.90 -3.64
N LYS A 131 4.97 -14.16 -2.35
CA LYS A 131 3.71 -14.33 -1.63
C LYS A 131 3.70 -13.39 -0.45
N ILE A 132 2.70 -12.55 -0.36
CA ILE A 132 2.54 -11.59 0.73
C ILE A 132 1.15 -11.75 1.28
N PHE A 133 1.02 -11.88 2.61
CA PHE A 133 -0.26 -11.95 3.30
C PHE A 133 -0.21 -11.06 4.52
N GLY A 134 -1.22 -10.24 4.71
CA GLY A 134 -1.28 -9.36 5.85
C GLY A 134 -2.69 -9.17 6.38
N ILE A 135 -2.71 -8.78 7.64
CA ILE A 135 -3.91 -8.33 8.35
C ILE A 135 -3.62 -6.99 9.01
N GLY A 136 -4.64 -6.17 9.14
CA GLY A 136 -4.47 -4.85 9.73
C GLY A 136 -5.72 -4.32 10.39
N LYS A 137 -5.50 -3.25 11.15
CA LYS A 137 -6.53 -2.44 11.79
C LYS A 137 -6.39 -1.00 11.33
N LEU A 138 -7.52 -0.34 11.12
CA LEU A 138 -7.60 1.07 10.76
C LEU A 138 -8.40 1.80 11.83
N SER A 139 -8.00 3.05 12.12
CA SER A 139 -8.76 3.98 12.95
C SER A 139 -8.78 5.32 12.24
N SER A 140 -9.97 5.81 11.90
CA SER A 140 -10.14 7.02 11.11
C SER A 140 -10.94 8.07 11.88
N ASP A 141 -10.45 9.30 11.85
CA ASP A 141 -11.16 10.51 12.24
C ASP A 141 -11.66 11.20 10.95
N LEU A 142 -12.96 11.43 10.88
CA LEU A 142 -13.62 12.03 9.72
C LEU A 142 -14.08 13.45 10.09
N LEU A 143 -13.75 14.41 9.24
CA LEU A 143 -14.30 15.76 9.25
C LEU A 143 -14.94 16.04 7.90
N THR A 144 -16.24 16.21 7.88
CA THR A 144 -17.01 16.62 6.73
C THR A 144 -17.43 18.08 6.88
N VAL A 145 -17.14 18.90 5.90
CA VAL A 145 -17.62 20.30 5.86
C VAL A 145 -18.63 20.43 4.72
N LEU A 146 -19.88 20.72 5.07
CA LEU A 146 -20.98 20.89 4.14
C LEU A 146 -21.71 22.19 4.43
N ASP A 147 -21.76 23.10 3.46
CA ASP A 147 -22.39 24.44 3.61
C ASP A 147 -21.93 25.19 4.88
N GLY A 148 -20.62 25.14 5.16
CA GLY A 148 -20.00 25.75 6.35
C GLY A 148 -20.25 25.02 7.68
N LYS A 149 -21.02 23.92 7.68
CA LYS A 149 -21.30 23.10 8.86
C LYS A 149 -20.27 21.98 8.96
N LYS A 150 -19.77 21.73 10.16
CA LYS A 150 -18.82 20.67 10.44
C LYS A 150 -19.54 19.45 10.99
N LEU A 151 -19.30 18.30 10.35
CA LEU A 151 -19.74 16.99 10.79
C LEU A 151 -18.50 16.18 11.14
N THR A 152 -18.46 15.56 12.30
CA THR A 152 -17.33 14.76 12.75
C THR A 152 -17.77 13.34 13.08
N ALA A 153 -16.90 12.38 12.83
CA ALA A 153 -17.12 10.99 13.21
C ALA A 153 -15.78 10.27 13.43
N LYS A 154 -15.85 9.13 14.14
CA LYS A 154 -14.77 8.15 14.22
C LYS A 154 -15.19 6.84 13.59
N ARG A 155 -14.31 6.23 12.80
CA ARG A 155 -14.58 4.97 12.14
C ARG A 155 -13.42 4.01 12.31
N ASN A 156 -13.68 2.82 12.80
CA ASN A 156 -12.70 1.75 12.88
C ASN A 156 -12.88 0.76 11.72
N GLY A 157 -11.80 0.11 11.32
CA GLY A 157 -11.83 -0.91 10.30
C GLY A 157 -10.84 -2.05 10.55
N ARG A 158 -11.01 -3.12 9.81
CA ARG A 158 -10.09 -4.26 9.76
C ARG A 158 -9.86 -4.61 8.31
N GLN A 159 -8.64 -4.98 7.98
CA GLN A 159 -8.27 -5.39 6.62
C GLN A 159 -7.53 -6.70 6.62
N MET A 160 -7.70 -7.45 5.53
CA MET A 160 -6.87 -8.58 5.14
C MET A 160 -6.47 -8.39 3.69
N TYR A 161 -5.25 -8.75 3.34
CA TYR A 161 -4.74 -8.59 2.00
C TYR A 161 -3.73 -9.66 1.64
N GLY A 162 -3.59 -9.91 0.35
CA GLY A 162 -2.61 -10.82 -0.20
C GLY A 162 -2.13 -10.36 -1.56
N THR A 163 -0.88 -10.70 -1.85
CA THR A 163 -0.24 -10.45 -3.15
C THR A 163 0.47 -11.72 -3.58
N PHE A 164 0.31 -12.07 -4.86
CA PHE A 164 1.08 -13.08 -5.56
C PHE A 164 1.76 -12.41 -6.75
N ARG A 165 3.10 -12.53 -6.84
CA ARG A 165 3.87 -11.98 -7.94
C ARG A 165 4.83 -13.03 -8.48
N ILE A 166 4.76 -13.29 -9.79
CA ILE A 166 5.75 -14.07 -10.52
C ILE A 166 6.66 -13.07 -11.20
N LYS A 167 7.98 -13.22 -11.03
CA LYS A 167 8.99 -12.36 -11.62
C LYS A 167 10.17 -13.15 -12.16
N ASP A 168 10.86 -12.58 -13.14
CA ASP A 168 12.13 -13.07 -13.69
C ASP A 168 13.21 -12.01 -13.51
N GLU A 169 14.36 -12.36 -12.94
CA GLU A 169 15.49 -11.45 -12.70
C GLU A 169 16.55 -11.65 -13.80
N ILE A 170 16.46 -10.87 -14.87
CA ILE A 170 17.36 -10.91 -16.01
C ILE A 170 18.54 -9.98 -15.74
N LYS A 171 19.71 -10.53 -15.52
CA LYS A 171 20.95 -9.78 -15.24
C LYS A 171 21.76 -9.59 -16.50
N LYS A 172 22.17 -8.34 -16.75
CA LYS A 172 23.11 -7.98 -17.82
C LYS A 172 24.05 -6.89 -17.28
N ASP A 173 25.30 -7.27 -17.06
CA ASP A 173 26.33 -6.42 -16.48
C ASP A 173 25.86 -5.84 -15.11
N ASN A 174 25.76 -4.54 -15.00
CA ASN A 174 25.29 -3.82 -13.81
C ASN A 174 23.77 -3.57 -13.81
N LEU A 175 23.05 -4.00 -14.85
CA LEU A 175 21.60 -3.81 -15.01
C LEU A 175 20.86 -5.11 -14.71
N ILE A 176 19.83 -5.03 -13.87
CA ILE A 176 18.87 -6.10 -13.60
C ILE A 176 17.51 -5.65 -14.09
N MET A 177 16.95 -6.37 -15.05
CA MET A 177 15.58 -6.17 -15.52
C MET A 177 14.67 -7.23 -14.90
N ILE A 178 13.52 -6.81 -14.41
CA ILE A 178 12.58 -7.66 -13.67
C ILE A 178 11.19 -7.51 -14.27
N PRO A 179 10.87 -8.22 -15.36
CA PRO A 179 9.49 -8.37 -15.79
C PRO A 179 8.70 -9.18 -14.77
N TYR A 180 7.45 -8.79 -14.53
CA TYR A 180 6.59 -9.48 -13.57
C TYR A 180 5.10 -9.41 -13.93
N GLY A 181 4.37 -10.42 -13.43
CA GLY A 181 2.92 -10.39 -13.29
C GLY A 181 2.52 -10.49 -11.83
N ARG A 182 1.50 -9.74 -11.42
CA ARG A 182 1.08 -9.64 -10.02
C ARG A 182 -0.44 -9.65 -9.88
N LEU A 183 -0.93 -10.36 -8.88
CA LEU A 183 -2.31 -10.36 -8.44
C LEU A 183 -2.37 -9.82 -7.00
N ASP A 184 -3.18 -8.78 -6.78
CA ASP A 184 -3.50 -8.26 -5.46
C ASP A 184 -4.95 -8.55 -5.12
N VAL A 185 -5.17 -9.04 -3.92
CA VAL A 185 -6.50 -9.26 -3.34
C VAL A 185 -6.58 -8.61 -1.97
N GLY A 186 -7.71 -8.02 -1.64
CA GLY A 186 -7.91 -7.38 -0.36
C GLY A 186 -9.38 -7.36 0.04
N HIS A 187 -9.61 -7.35 1.34
CA HIS A 187 -10.93 -7.16 1.93
C HIS A 187 -10.81 -6.30 3.18
N THR A 188 -11.45 -5.14 3.14
CA THR A 188 -11.54 -4.22 4.28
C THR A 188 -12.98 -4.16 4.75
N ILE A 189 -13.16 -4.33 6.05
CA ILE A 189 -14.43 -4.17 6.73
C ILE A 189 -14.33 -2.88 7.54
N LEU A 190 -15.09 -1.86 7.15
CA LEU A 190 -15.23 -0.61 7.86
C LEU A 190 -16.43 -0.69 8.78
N GLY A 191 -16.28 -0.35 10.05
CA GLY A 191 -17.33 -0.34 11.04
C GLY A 191 -18.42 0.68 10.71
N SER A 192 -19.57 0.55 11.35
CA SER A 192 -20.58 1.60 11.37
C SER A 192 -20.08 2.83 12.14
N TYR A 193 -20.63 4.00 11.84
CA TYR A 193 -20.35 5.22 12.58
C TYR A 193 -21.55 6.16 12.55
N VAL A 194 -21.58 7.09 13.49
CA VAL A 194 -22.56 8.15 13.55
C VAL A 194 -21.82 9.47 13.53
N GLU A 195 -22.18 10.36 12.63
CA GLU A 195 -21.68 11.73 12.61
C GLU A 195 -22.32 12.57 13.72
N SER A 196 -21.59 13.56 14.19
CA SER A 196 -22.13 14.61 15.05
C SER A 196 -22.25 15.91 14.25
N GLY A 197 -23.33 16.66 14.47
CA GLY A 197 -23.61 17.94 13.80
C GLY A 197 -24.94 17.97 13.10
N GLN A 198 -25.28 19.13 12.52
CA GLN A 198 -26.55 19.32 11.82
C GLN A 198 -26.48 18.71 10.42
N GLY A 199 -27.37 17.77 10.11
CA GLY A 199 -27.36 17.00 8.85
C GLY A 199 -26.53 15.73 8.93
N ALA A 200 -26.18 15.32 10.16
CA ALA A 200 -25.41 14.10 10.43
C ALA A 200 -26.06 12.84 9.89
N ILE A 201 -25.22 11.90 9.46
CA ILE A 201 -25.65 10.56 9.04
C ILE A 201 -25.19 9.49 10.04
N GLU A 202 -25.95 8.42 10.09
CA GLU A 202 -25.58 7.14 10.68
C GLU A 202 -25.26 6.19 9.52
N ALA A 203 -24.00 5.76 9.40
CA ALA A 203 -23.54 4.86 8.35
C ALA A 203 -23.41 3.45 8.85
N GLU A 204 -23.88 2.49 8.05
CA GLU A 204 -23.73 1.07 8.33
C GLU A 204 -22.31 0.57 8.06
N LYS A 205 -22.04 -0.67 8.49
CA LYS A 205 -20.82 -1.39 8.15
C LYS A 205 -20.67 -1.49 6.63
N GLN A 206 -19.47 -1.24 6.15
CA GLN A 206 -19.14 -1.25 4.72
C GLN A 206 -18.07 -2.30 4.43
N HIS A 207 -18.21 -3.01 3.32
CA HIS A 207 -17.25 -3.97 2.82
C HIS A 207 -16.61 -3.43 1.55
N VAL A 208 -15.29 -3.24 1.60
CA VAL A 208 -14.49 -2.81 0.46
C VAL A 208 -13.62 -3.98 0.01
N ARG A 209 -13.76 -4.38 -1.24
CA ARG A 209 -12.97 -5.45 -1.86
C ARG A 209 -11.99 -4.86 -2.85
N THR A 210 -10.83 -5.45 -2.94
CA THR A 210 -9.79 -5.10 -3.91
C THR A 210 -9.39 -6.35 -4.67
N LYS A 211 -9.42 -6.27 -5.99
CA LYS A 211 -8.85 -7.30 -6.88
C LYS A 211 -8.17 -6.59 -8.04
N LYS A 212 -6.85 -6.65 -8.10
CA LYS A 212 -6.06 -6.00 -9.15
C LYS A 212 -5.13 -6.99 -9.81
N ILE A 213 -5.05 -6.92 -11.13
CA ILE A 213 -4.04 -7.60 -11.92
C ILE A 213 -3.06 -6.54 -12.40
N ARG A 214 -1.77 -6.86 -12.32
CA ARG A 214 -0.69 -5.98 -12.72
C ARG A 214 0.29 -6.71 -13.62
N ALA A 215 0.82 -6.01 -14.59
CA ALA A 215 1.96 -6.45 -15.40
C ALA A 215 2.95 -5.29 -15.49
N GLY A 216 4.21 -5.55 -15.25
CA GLY A 216 5.20 -4.48 -15.18
C GLY A 216 6.63 -4.95 -15.47
N LEU A 217 7.47 -3.95 -15.61
CA LEU A 217 8.91 -4.09 -15.75
C LEU A 217 9.58 -3.15 -14.74
N SER A 218 10.41 -3.71 -13.87
CA SER A 218 11.36 -2.94 -13.04
C SER A 218 12.75 -3.07 -13.63
N ALA A 219 13.55 -2.03 -13.50
CA ALA A 219 14.95 -2.02 -13.87
C ALA A 219 15.76 -1.46 -12.70
N ILE A 220 16.85 -2.14 -12.34
CA ILE A 220 17.76 -1.73 -11.27
C ILE A 220 19.15 -1.71 -11.87
N GLU A 221 19.82 -0.56 -11.80
CA GLU A 221 21.20 -0.41 -12.20
C GLU A 221 22.08 -0.22 -10.97
N ASP A 222 23.05 -1.12 -10.81
CA ASP A 222 24.01 -1.08 -9.68
C ASP A 222 25.27 -0.33 -10.10
N LEU A 223 25.44 0.88 -9.57
CA LEU A 223 26.58 1.78 -9.79
C LEU A 223 27.45 1.85 -8.53
N SER A 224 27.40 0.82 -7.69
CA SER A 224 28.16 0.74 -6.44
C SER A 224 29.66 0.65 -6.67
N ASN A 225 30.42 1.14 -5.71
CA ASN A 225 31.87 0.98 -5.64
C ASN A 225 32.29 0.48 -4.24
N ASP A 226 33.61 0.42 -3.99
CA ASP A 226 34.15 -0.09 -2.73
C ASP A 226 33.77 0.75 -1.50
N LYS A 227 33.39 2.02 -1.70
CA LYS A 227 33.10 2.97 -0.60
C LYS A 227 31.62 3.08 -0.28
N TYR A 228 30.74 2.91 -1.27
CA TYR A 228 29.30 3.04 -1.07
C TYR A 228 28.52 2.18 -2.07
N THR A 229 27.32 1.80 -1.67
CA THR A 229 26.35 1.19 -2.59
C THR A 229 25.47 2.29 -3.14
N PHE A 230 25.43 2.41 -4.47
CA PHE A 230 24.57 3.33 -5.18
C PHE A 230 23.80 2.56 -6.25
N LYS A 231 22.48 2.58 -6.15
CA LYS A 231 21.60 1.96 -7.14
C LYS A 231 20.56 2.95 -7.59
N ARG A 232 20.26 2.96 -8.87
CA ARG A 232 19.09 3.65 -9.39
C ARG A 232 18.09 2.63 -9.90
N HIS A 233 16.83 2.90 -9.72
CA HIS A 233 15.78 2.01 -10.17
C HIS A 233 14.65 2.76 -10.85
N GLY A 234 13.97 2.06 -11.76
CA GLY A 234 12.78 2.53 -12.43
C GLY A 234 11.77 1.40 -12.55
N LYS A 235 10.49 1.75 -12.57
CA LYS A 235 9.40 0.81 -12.76
C LYS A 235 8.34 1.41 -13.67
N LEU A 236 7.83 0.59 -14.57
CA LEU A 236 6.63 0.87 -15.35
C LEU A 236 5.65 -0.29 -15.18
N GLU A 237 4.42 0.02 -14.81
CA GLU A 237 3.42 -0.98 -14.45
C GLU A 237 2.05 -0.61 -15.03
N TYR A 238 1.41 -1.55 -15.68
CA TYR A 238 0.00 -1.51 -16.03
C TYR A 238 -0.83 -2.19 -14.96
N VAL A 239 -1.93 -1.58 -14.55
CA VAL A 239 -2.83 -2.04 -13.49
C VAL A 239 -4.25 -2.12 -14.02
N ALA A 240 -4.87 -3.29 -13.91
CA ALA A 240 -6.30 -3.48 -14.12
C ALA A 240 -7.01 -3.72 -12.77
N ASP A 241 -7.95 -2.86 -12.41
CA ASP A 241 -8.79 -2.98 -11.21
C ASP A 241 -10.09 -3.72 -11.57
N ILE A 242 -10.25 -4.94 -11.06
CA ILE A 242 -11.37 -5.83 -11.40
C ILE A 242 -12.56 -5.62 -10.47
N ASP A 243 -12.33 -5.34 -9.18
CA ASP A 243 -13.37 -5.14 -8.18
C ASP A 243 -13.37 -3.68 -7.71
N ARG A 244 -14.31 -2.89 -8.23
CA ARG A 244 -14.30 -1.43 -8.19
C ARG A 244 -15.45 -0.82 -7.43
N SER A 245 -16.33 -1.61 -6.84
CA SER A 245 -17.52 -1.08 -6.22
C SER A 245 -17.63 -1.47 -4.75
N SER A 246 -18.18 -0.57 -3.96
CA SER A 246 -18.54 -0.81 -2.57
C SER A 246 -19.88 -0.14 -2.27
N ASN A 247 -20.77 -0.86 -1.62
CA ASN A 247 -22.04 -0.31 -1.19
C ASN A 247 -21.88 0.47 0.11
N PHE A 248 -22.40 1.69 0.12
CA PHE A 248 -22.44 2.57 1.27
C PHE A 248 -23.89 2.85 1.66
N LYS A 249 -24.31 2.30 2.80
CA LYS A 249 -25.64 2.48 3.35
C LYS A 249 -25.63 3.44 4.51
N TYR A 250 -26.58 4.37 4.53
CA TYR A 250 -26.67 5.36 5.59
C TYR A 250 -28.10 5.86 5.77
N THR A 251 -28.35 6.46 6.92
CA THR A 251 -29.62 7.07 7.31
C THR A 251 -29.30 8.45 7.91
N TYR A 252 -30.15 9.44 7.67
CA TYR A 252 -30.02 10.73 8.37
C TYR A 252 -30.38 10.59 9.85
N VAL A 253 -29.56 11.11 10.74
CA VAL A 253 -29.83 11.07 12.20
C VAL A 253 -31.11 11.79 12.56
N GLY A 254 -31.42 12.88 11.86
CA GLY A 254 -32.64 13.68 12.05
C GLY A 254 -33.89 13.11 11.39
N ASP A 255 -33.73 12.15 10.45
CA ASP A 255 -34.88 11.49 9.77
C ASP A 255 -34.50 10.04 9.45
N ARG A 256 -34.92 9.12 10.28
CA ARG A 256 -34.63 7.69 10.17
C ARG A 256 -35.72 6.92 9.35
N SER A 257 -36.58 7.64 8.63
CA SER A 257 -37.67 7.01 7.85
C SER A 257 -37.19 6.21 6.64
N ALA A 258 -36.00 6.53 6.10
CA ALA A 258 -35.43 5.90 4.92
C ALA A 258 -33.92 5.61 5.06
N THR A 259 -33.52 4.39 4.71
CA THR A 259 -32.12 4.03 4.50
C THR A 259 -31.75 4.29 3.05
N LEU A 260 -30.72 5.08 2.85
CA LEU A 260 -30.16 5.39 1.54
C LEU A 260 -29.01 4.41 1.23
N ASN A 261 -28.87 4.04 -0.04
CA ASN A 261 -27.82 3.14 -0.50
C ASN A 261 -27.13 3.75 -1.72
N ASP A 262 -25.86 4.06 -1.55
CA ASP A 262 -25.01 4.55 -2.63
C ASP A 262 -23.99 3.48 -3.01
N THR A 263 -23.76 3.28 -4.30
CA THR A 263 -22.66 2.44 -4.79
C THR A 263 -21.48 3.32 -5.14
N LEU A 264 -20.40 3.16 -4.39
CA LEU A 264 -19.15 3.87 -4.62
C LEU A 264 -18.32 3.10 -5.64
N HIS A 265 -17.88 3.78 -6.69
CA HIS A 265 -17.05 3.20 -7.74
C HIS A 265 -15.63 3.81 -7.73
N SER A 266 -14.63 3.00 -8.05
CA SER A 266 -13.31 3.50 -8.44
C SER A 266 -13.40 4.10 -9.84
N GLU A 267 -12.73 5.24 -10.08
CA GLU A 267 -12.86 6.00 -11.31
C GLU A 267 -12.20 5.29 -12.51
N ALA A 268 -11.06 4.67 -12.33
CA ALA A 268 -10.30 4.06 -13.40
C ALA A 268 -10.23 2.54 -13.31
N ILE A 269 -10.57 1.86 -14.41
CA ILE A 269 -10.39 0.42 -14.58
C ILE A 269 -8.91 0.12 -14.87
N HIS A 270 -8.28 0.97 -15.65
CA HIS A 270 -6.94 0.80 -16.19
C HIS A 270 -6.08 1.98 -15.79
N ASN A 271 -4.92 1.70 -15.24
CA ASN A 271 -3.95 2.71 -14.82
C ASN A 271 -2.56 2.32 -15.31
N ILE A 272 -1.73 3.32 -15.54
CA ILE A 272 -0.30 3.16 -15.77
C ILE A 272 0.42 3.86 -14.62
N ASN A 273 1.30 3.13 -13.94
CA ASN A 273 2.12 3.65 -12.86
C ASN A 273 3.57 3.70 -13.31
N GLY A 274 4.24 4.81 -13.03
CA GLY A 274 5.67 4.98 -13.20
C GLY A 274 6.33 5.30 -11.86
N GLU A 275 7.53 4.76 -11.63
CA GLU A 275 8.34 5.04 -10.44
C GLU A 275 9.80 5.20 -10.85
N ILE A 276 10.49 6.15 -10.25
CA ILE A 276 11.94 6.33 -10.38
C ILE A 276 12.48 6.57 -8.97
N GLY A 277 13.59 5.92 -8.63
CA GLY A 277 14.20 6.07 -7.33
C GLY A 277 15.69 5.81 -7.34
N ILE A 278 16.31 6.16 -6.21
CA ILE A 278 17.73 6.00 -5.94
C ILE A 278 17.87 5.38 -4.54
N ASP A 279 18.71 4.36 -4.43
CA ASP A 279 19.10 3.74 -3.17
C ASP A 279 20.56 4.02 -2.87
N ILE A 280 20.85 4.58 -1.71
CA ILE A 280 22.21 4.85 -1.23
C ILE A 280 22.41 4.09 0.08
N VAL A 281 23.44 3.25 0.15
CA VAL A 281 23.84 2.56 1.39
C VAL A 281 25.26 2.97 1.73
N LEU A 282 25.42 3.60 2.87
CA LEU A 282 26.71 4.03 3.41
C LEU A 282 27.42 2.87 4.13
N PRO A 283 28.77 2.93 4.33
CA PRO A 283 29.57 1.83 4.88
C PRO A 283 29.10 1.30 6.23
N ASP A 284 28.51 2.13 7.08
CA ASP A 284 28.09 1.81 8.44
C ASP A 284 26.64 1.28 8.53
N SER A 285 26.11 0.69 7.45
CA SER A 285 24.78 0.08 7.40
C SER A 285 23.60 1.08 7.49
N PHE A 286 23.84 2.36 7.22
CA PHE A 286 22.76 3.33 7.08
C PHE A 286 22.35 3.43 5.60
N SER A 287 21.06 3.26 5.30
CA SER A 287 20.52 3.42 3.95
C SER A 287 19.51 4.58 3.91
N ILE A 288 19.55 5.35 2.85
CA ILE A 288 18.63 6.44 2.55
C ILE A 288 17.92 6.15 1.24
#